data_b92142f914863098e08c2c3fd5ff88be
#
_entry.id   b92142f914863098e08c2c3fd5ff88be
#
_cell.length_a   1.000
_cell.length_b   1.000
_cell.length_c   1.000
_cell.angle_alpha   90.00
_cell.angle_beta   90.00
_cell.angle_gamma   90.00
#
_symmetry.space_group_name_H-M   'P 1'
#
loop_
_entity.id
_entity.type
_entity.pdbx_description
1 polymer ?
#
loop_
_entity_poly.entity_id
_entity_poly.type
_entity_poly.pdbx_seq_one_letter_code
_entity_poly.pdbx_strand_id
1 'polypeptide(L)'
;MKNKMTHFAIHIDDIERAKNFYDGVFDWGFNSYGQGDFLQIKADKSENGELIGALQSRQYSPIPAKIIGLECTIGVENIDETIEKVKSNGGQVVMPKTAIPYVGYIAKFLDTEGNLICGMQYDNSAR
;
A
#
# COMPACT_ATOMS: atom_id res chain seq x y z
N MET A 1 13.59 21.64 5.42
CA MET A 1 13.49 20.18 5.21
C MET A 1 14.46 19.75 4.13
N LYS A 2 15.26 18.73 4.37
CA LYS A 2 16.19 18.24 3.36
C LYS A 2 15.50 17.26 2.42
N ASN A 3 16.09 16.98 1.27
CA ASN A 3 15.59 16.16 0.19
C ASN A 3 15.18 14.76 0.65
N LYS A 4 14.02 14.65 1.22
CA LYS A 4 13.51 13.46 1.88
C LYS A 4 12.11 13.14 1.33
N MET A 5 11.81 11.88 1.14
CA MET A 5 10.46 11.45 0.78
C MET A 5 9.52 11.79 1.94
N THR A 6 8.48 12.59 1.66
CA THR A 6 7.55 13.04 2.70
C THR A 6 6.13 12.51 2.53
N HIS A 7 5.83 11.92 1.36
CA HIS A 7 4.47 11.52 1.03
C HIS A 7 4.53 10.55 -0.14
N PHE A 8 3.56 9.66 -0.24
CA PHE A 8 3.36 8.85 -1.43
C PHE A 8 1.90 8.88 -1.85
N ALA A 9 1.64 8.64 -3.13
CA ALA A 9 0.29 8.51 -3.65
C ALA A 9 0.15 7.15 -4.33
N ILE A 10 -0.93 6.46 -3.99
CA ILE A 10 -1.32 5.23 -4.67
C ILE A 10 -2.42 5.62 -5.65
N HIS A 11 -2.17 5.38 -6.93
CA HIS A 11 -3.12 5.75 -7.97
C HIS A 11 -4.20 4.68 -8.11
N ILE A 12 -5.45 5.10 -8.09
CA ILE A 12 -6.59 4.17 -8.06
C ILE A 12 -7.62 4.54 -9.12
N ASP A 13 -8.40 3.56 -9.52
CA ASP A 13 -9.53 3.76 -10.45
C ASP A 13 -10.84 3.87 -9.69
N ASP A 14 -11.03 3.05 -8.65
CA ASP A 14 -12.24 3.01 -7.84
C ASP A 14 -11.85 3.18 -6.37
N ILE A 15 -12.19 4.34 -5.80
CA ILE A 15 -11.72 4.72 -4.48
C ILE A 15 -12.29 3.83 -3.36
N GLU A 16 -13.56 3.42 -3.45
CA GLU A 16 -14.15 2.55 -2.44
C GLU A 16 -13.53 1.16 -2.49
N ARG A 17 -13.30 0.63 -3.67
CA ARG A 17 -12.66 -0.67 -3.84
C ARG A 17 -11.24 -0.66 -3.30
N ALA A 18 -10.47 0.36 -3.62
CA ALA A 18 -9.10 0.51 -3.14
C ALA A 18 -9.05 0.68 -1.62
N LYS A 19 -9.90 1.54 -1.08
CA LYS A 19 -10.01 1.75 0.37
C LYS A 19 -10.29 0.43 1.09
N ASN A 20 -11.25 -0.33 0.60
CA ASN A 20 -11.62 -1.60 1.23
C ASN A 20 -10.47 -2.61 1.20
N PHE A 21 -9.72 -2.63 0.11
CA PHE A 21 -8.53 -3.49 0.01
C PHE A 21 -7.49 -3.11 1.08
N TYR A 22 -7.09 -1.85 1.13
CA TYR A 22 -6.03 -1.41 2.04
C TYR A 22 -6.46 -1.47 3.51
N ASP A 23 -7.73 -1.20 3.79
CA ASP A 23 -8.29 -1.38 5.12
C ASP A 23 -8.23 -2.86 5.53
N GLY A 24 -8.64 -3.75 4.65
CA GLY A 24 -8.69 -5.18 4.93
C GLY A 24 -7.32 -5.82 5.11
N VAL A 25 -6.31 -5.35 4.38
CA VAL A 25 -4.96 -5.93 4.43
C VAL A 25 -4.11 -5.30 5.52
N PHE A 26 -4.08 -3.97 5.60
CA PHE A 26 -3.11 -3.25 6.45
C PHE A 26 -3.75 -2.51 7.62
N ASP A 27 -5.06 -2.52 7.71
CA ASP A 27 -5.79 -1.86 8.80
C ASP A 27 -5.50 -0.36 8.89
N TRP A 28 -5.30 0.28 7.74
CA TRP A 28 -5.06 1.71 7.67
C TRP A 28 -6.33 2.50 7.93
N GLY A 29 -6.16 3.73 8.45
CA GLY A 29 -7.24 4.69 8.54
C GLY A 29 -7.27 5.60 7.31
N PHE A 30 -8.44 6.18 7.03
CA PHE A 30 -8.61 7.06 5.89
C PHE A 30 -9.39 8.30 6.29
N ASN A 31 -8.94 9.47 5.79
CA ASN A 31 -9.64 10.73 5.97
C ASN A 31 -10.04 11.28 4.61
N SER A 32 -11.30 11.67 4.46
CA SER A 32 -11.74 12.40 3.28
C SER A 32 -11.07 13.75 3.22
N TYR A 33 -10.70 14.16 2.01
CA TYR A 33 -10.14 15.49 1.76
C TYR A 33 -10.69 15.97 0.43
N GLY A 34 -11.56 16.98 0.48
CA GLY A 34 -12.17 17.53 -0.74
C GLY A 34 -13.32 16.67 -1.26
N GLN A 35 -13.33 16.36 -2.54
CA GLN A 35 -14.48 15.83 -3.28
C GLN A 35 -14.62 14.30 -3.31
N GLY A 36 -13.91 13.58 -2.49
CA GLY A 36 -14.13 12.13 -2.39
C GLY A 36 -13.29 11.25 -3.32
N ASP A 37 -12.61 11.82 -4.29
CA ASP A 37 -11.69 11.07 -5.18
C ASP A 37 -10.25 11.10 -4.68
N PHE A 38 -10.07 11.50 -3.45
CA PHE A 38 -8.79 11.63 -2.79
C PHE A 38 -8.98 11.33 -1.31
N LEU A 39 -8.32 10.29 -0.82
CA LEU A 39 -8.36 9.94 0.60
C LEU A 39 -6.95 9.99 1.17
N GLN A 40 -6.78 10.71 2.26
CA GLN A 40 -5.54 10.65 3.02
C GLN A 40 -5.44 9.32 3.74
N ILE A 41 -4.24 8.75 3.77
CA ILE A 41 -3.95 7.49 4.44
C ILE A 41 -3.28 7.77 5.79
N LYS A 42 -3.85 7.20 6.85
CA LYS A 42 -3.24 7.21 8.18
C LYS A 42 -2.63 5.83 8.46
N ALA A 43 -1.50 5.83 9.15
CA ALA A 43 -0.80 4.59 9.50
C ALA A 43 -1.64 3.65 10.35
N ASP A 44 -2.62 4.19 11.09
CA ASP A 44 -3.57 3.39 11.87
C ASP A 44 -4.91 4.12 11.95
N LYS A 45 -5.89 3.52 12.61
CA LYS A 45 -7.25 4.06 12.70
C LYS A 45 -7.47 5.03 13.84
N SER A 46 -6.44 5.34 14.62
CA SER A 46 -6.58 6.30 15.71
C SER A 46 -6.82 7.71 15.18
N GLU A 47 -7.44 8.56 15.98
CA GLU A 47 -7.72 9.94 15.60
C GLU A 47 -6.44 10.70 15.25
N ASN A 48 -5.35 10.41 15.96
CA ASN A 48 -4.06 11.05 15.78
C ASN A 48 -3.09 10.20 14.95
N GLY A 49 -3.60 9.25 14.16
CA GLY A 49 -2.77 8.43 13.30
C GLY A 49 -1.94 9.28 12.34
N GLU A 50 -0.68 8.89 12.16
CA GLU A 50 0.22 9.61 11.27
C GLU A 50 -0.26 9.55 9.83
N LEU A 51 -0.32 10.69 9.15
CA LEU A 51 -0.63 10.76 7.72
C LEU A 51 0.61 10.35 6.95
N ILE A 52 0.48 9.32 6.14
CA ILE A 52 1.62 8.75 5.41
C ILE A 52 1.52 8.90 3.90
N GLY A 53 0.32 9.09 3.36
CA GLY A 53 0.13 9.20 1.93
C GLY A 53 -1.32 9.42 1.56
N ALA A 54 -1.67 9.05 0.33
CA ALA A 54 -3.03 9.22 -0.17
C ALA A 54 -3.39 8.16 -1.21
N LEU A 55 -4.68 7.85 -1.31
CA LEU A 55 -5.27 7.22 -2.48
C LEU A 55 -5.75 8.35 -3.39
N GLN A 56 -5.31 8.34 -4.64
CA GLN A 56 -5.57 9.43 -5.58
C GLN A 56 -6.11 8.89 -6.90
N SER A 57 -7.25 9.43 -7.34
CA SER A 57 -7.86 8.97 -8.57
C SER A 57 -7.00 9.25 -9.80
N ARG A 58 -6.89 8.25 -10.68
CA ARG A 58 -6.18 8.38 -11.95
C ARG A 58 -6.87 9.32 -12.93
N GLN A 59 -8.17 9.58 -12.74
CA GLN A 59 -8.90 10.48 -13.64
C GLN A 59 -8.35 11.91 -13.63
N TYR A 60 -7.63 12.29 -12.60
CA TYR A 60 -7.03 13.62 -12.48
C TYR A 60 -5.55 13.65 -12.87
N SER A 61 -5.06 12.56 -13.46
CA SER A 61 -3.68 12.50 -13.90
C SER A 61 -3.39 13.55 -14.98
N PRO A 62 -2.25 14.25 -14.89
CA PRO A 62 -1.86 15.22 -15.93
C PRO A 62 -1.31 14.55 -17.19
N ILE A 63 -1.16 13.23 -17.20
CA ILE A 63 -0.66 12.50 -18.37
C ILE A 63 -1.72 11.51 -18.84
N PRO A 64 -1.76 11.21 -20.18
CA PRO A 64 -2.79 10.34 -20.72
C PRO A 64 -2.58 8.85 -20.43
N ALA A 65 -1.37 8.45 -20.05
CA ALA A 65 -1.08 7.05 -19.75
C ALA A 65 -1.51 6.69 -18.33
N LYS A 66 -1.85 5.42 -18.12
CA LYS A 66 -2.16 4.93 -16.79
C LYS A 66 -0.92 5.00 -15.91
N ILE A 67 -1.02 5.73 -14.80
CA ILE A 67 0.08 5.82 -13.85
C ILE A 67 0.09 4.55 -13.01
N ILE A 68 1.18 3.80 -13.11
CA ILE A 68 1.48 2.64 -12.26
C ILE A 68 2.83 2.91 -11.61
N GLY A 69 2.86 3.89 -10.79
CA GLY A 69 4.04 4.61 -10.43
C GLY A 69 5.03 3.91 -9.53
N LEU A 70 5.25 4.51 -8.40
CA LEU A 70 6.29 4.18 -7.44
C LEU A 70 5.97 2.88 -6.72
N GLU A 71 6.94 1.96 -6.63
CA GLU A 71 6.80 0.75 -5.84
C GLU A 71 7.01 1.07 -4.37
N CYS A 72 5.99 0.84 -3.55
CA CYS A 72 6.03 1.11 -2.12
C CYS A 72 6.26 -0.18 -1.34
N THR A 73 7.06 -0.10 -0.28
CA THR A 73 7.25 -1.22 0.65
C THR A 73 6.58 -0.89 1.97
N ILE A 74 5.75 -1.81 2.45
CA ILE A 74 5.02 -1.69 3.70
C ILE A 74 5.58 -2.70 4.69
N GLY A 75 6.06 -2.22 5.83
CA GLY A 75 6.53 -3.10 6.91
C GLY A 75 5.35 -3.81 7.56
N VAL A 76 5.43 -5.12 7.69
CA VAL A 76 4.38 -5.94 8.30
C VAL A 76 4.97 -6.84 9.39
N GLU A 77 4.14 -7.26 10.33
CA GLU A 77 4.60 -8.12 11.42
C GLU A 77 4.70 -9.58 11.02
N ASN A 78 3.81 -10.04 10.14
CA ASN A 78 3.73 -11.44 9.73
C ASN A 78 3.43 -11.51 8.24
N ILE A 79 4.44 -11.84 7.44
CA ILE A 79 4.31 -11.87 5.99
C ILE A 79 3.35 -12.94 5.50
N ASP A 80 3.30 -14.10 6.17
CA ASP A 80 2.40 -15.17 5.77
C ASP A 80 0.93 -14.77 5.94
N GLU A 81 0.63 -14.11 7.06
CA GLU A 81 -0.70 -13.59 7.33
C GLU A 81 -1.07 -12.49 6.32
N THR A 82 -0.13 -11.61 6.01
CA THR A 82 -0.35 -10.54 5.03
C THR A 82 -0.67 -11.11 3.66
N ILE A 83 0.06 -12.15 3.22
CA ILE A 83 -0.20 -12.82 1.94
C ILE A 83 -1.64 -13.35 1.88
N GLU A 84 -2.11 -13.99 2.95
CA GLU A 84 -3.48 -14.49 2.99
C GLU A 84 -4.51 -13.36 2.95
N LYS A 85 -4.23 -12.25 3.62
CA LYS A 85 -5.11 -11.07 3.58
C LYS A 85 -5.15 -10.42 2.20
N VAL A 86 -4.02 -10.38 1.50
CA VAL A 86 -3.98 -9.89 0.12
C VAL A 86 -4.94 -10.69 -0.76
N LYS A 87 -4.86 -12.01 -0.69
CA LYS A 87 -5.72 -12.88 -1.48
C LYS A 87 -7.19 -12.70 -1.13
N SER A 88 -7.52 -12.65 0.15
CA SER A 88 -8.91 -12.54 0.59
C SER A 88 -9.52 -11.17 0.35
N ASN A 89 -8.71 -10.15 0.08
CA ASN A 89 -9.18 -8.79 -0.20
C ASN A 89 -9.06 -8.39 -1.67
N GLY A 90 -8.88 -9.35 -2.56
CA GLY A 90 -8.94 -9.12 -4.00
C GLY A 90 -7.61 -8.77 -4.66
N GLY A 91 -6.52 -8.83 -3.93
CA GLY A 91 -5.19 -8.65 -4.50
C GLY A 91 -4.64 -9.94 -5.11
N GLN A 92 -3.51 -9.83 -5.78
CA GLN A 92 -2.86 -10.96 -6.43
C GLN A 92 -1.38 -11.00 -6.04
N VAL A 93 -0.93 -12.12 -5.51
CA VAL A 93 0.49 -12.30 -5.20
C VAL A 93 1.25 -12.58 -6.50
N VAL A 94 2.24 -11.74 -6.82
CA VAL A 94 3.05 -11.88 -8.03
C VAL A 94 4.48 -12.31 -7.73
N MET A 95 4.94 -12.16 -6.50
CA MET A 95 6.18 -12.75 -6.02
C MET A 95 5.91 -13.34 -4.64
N PRO A 96 6.06 -14.66 -4.47
CA PRO A 96 5.77 -15.30 -3.19
C PRO A 96 6.79 -14.91 -2.12
N LYS A 97 6.53 -15.29 -0.88
CA LYS A 97 7.44 -15.05 0.24
C LYS A 97 8.85 -15.46 -0.14
N THR A 98 9.79 -14.53 -0.04
CA THR A 98 11.18 -14.73 -0.41
C THR A 98 12.05 -14.16 0.70
N ALA A 99 13.01 -14.95 1.16
CA ALA A 99 13.96 -14.46 2.15
C ALA A 99 14.99 -13.55 1.48
N ILE A 100 15.21 -12.39 2.10
CA ILE A 100 16.37 -11.56 1.80
C ILE A 100 17.30 -11.74 2.98
N PRO A 101 18.43 -12.47 2.80
CA PRO A 101 19.29 -12.82 3.93
C PRO A 101 19.67 -11.60 4.76
N TYR A 102 19.55 -11.72 6.07
CA TYR A 102 19.85 -10.70 7.06
C TYR A 102 18.95 -9.47 7.06
N VAL A 103 17.94 -9.42 6.16
CA VAL A 103 17.00 -8.30 6.05
C VAL A 103 15.59 -8.69 6.48
N GLY A 104 15.05 -9.75 5.89
CA GLY A 104 13.70 -10.17 6.20
C GLY A 104 13.07 -11.03 5.13
N TYR A 105 11.74 -11.09 5.16
CA TYR A 105 10.93 -11.85 4.20
C TYR A 105 10.04 -10.88 3.43
N ILE A 106 10.19 -10.88 2.12
CA ILE A 106 9.42 -10.00 1.23
C ILE A 106 8.44 -10.80 0.40
N ALA A 107 7.31 -10.20 0.09
CA ALA A 107 6.40 -10.66 -0.95
C ALA A 107 5.94 -9.45 -1.75
N LYS A 108 5.65 -9.64 -3.02
CA LYS A 108 5.13 -8.58 -3.87
C LYS A 108 3.76 -8.99 -4.40
N PHE A 109 2.89 -8.01 -4.52
CA PHE A 109 1.53 -8.27 -4.96
C PHE A 109 0.97 -7.08 -5.73
N LEU A 110 -0.07 -7.35 -6.50
CA LEU A 110 -0.86 -6.30 -7.12
C LEU A 110 -2.04 -5.99 -6.21
N ASP A 111 -2.30 -4.70 -5.99
CA ASP A 111 -3.53 -4.28 -5.32
C ASP A 111 -4.72 -4.41 -6.28
N THR A 112 -5.91 -4.03 -5.84
CA THR A 112 -7.12 -4.12 -6.68
C THR A 112 -7.10 -3.15 -7.87
N GLU A 113 -6.17 -2.19 -7.89
CA GLU A 113 -6.06 -1.16 -8.92
C GLU A 113 -4.89 -1.40 -9.87
N GLY A 114 -4.21 -2.54 -9.73
CA GLY A 114 -3.08 -2.92 -10.58
C GLY A 114 -1.75 -2.31 -10.20
N ASN A 115 -1.63 -1.76 -8.99
CA ASN A 115 -0.36 -1.22 -8.51
C ASN A 115 0.47 -2.33 -7.86
N LEU A 116 1.79 -2.28 -8.10
CA LEU A 116 2.73 -3.20 -7.46
C LEU A 116 3.11 -2.68 -6.09
N ILE A 117 2.87 -3.51 -5.07
CA ILE A 117 3.14 -3.18 -3.66
C ILE A 117 3.97 -4.30 -3.05
N CYS A 118 4.87 -3.96 -2.15
CA CYS A 118 5.67 -4.93 -1.41
C CYS A 118 5.28 -4.97 0.05
N GLY A 119 5.21 -6.16 0.62
CA GLY A 119 5.17 -6.35 2.06
C GLY A 119 6.53 -6.86 2.53
N MET A 120 7.03 -6.36 3.64
CA MET A 120 8.32 -6.77 4.20
C MET A 120 8.18 -7.02 5.69
N GLN A 121 8.48 -8.25 6.10
CA GLN A 121 8.67 -8.59 7.50
C GLN A 121 10.16 -8.50 7.79
N TYR A 122 10.57 -7.45 8.49
CA TYR A 122 11.99 -7.27 8.82
C TYR A 122 12.41 -8.28 9.89
N ASP A 123 13.46 -9.02 9.57
CA ASP A 123 13.98 -10.08 10.45
C ASP A 123 15.44 -10.33 10.08
N ASN A 124 16.35 -9.90 10.91
CA ASN A 124 17.78 -10.04 10.62
C ASN A 124 18.28 -11.49 10.71
N SER A 125 17.44 -12.41 11.17
CA SER A 125 17.74 -13.85 11.17
C SER A 125 17.33 -14.56 9.88
N ALA A 126 16.67 -13.85 8.94
CA ALA A 126 16.27 -14.42 7.66
C ALA A 126 17.48 -14.95 6.89
N ARG A 127 17.29 -16.11 6.22
CA ARG A 127 18.33 -16.76 5.42
C ARG A 127 17.75 -17.34 4.14
#